data_dfd766771735220e8d67cb0a371634d7
#
_entry.id   dfd766771735220e8d67cb0a371634d7
#
_cell.length_a   1.000
_cell.length_b   1.000
_cell.length_c   1.000
_cell.angle_alpha   90.00
_cell.angle_beta   90.00
_cell.angle_gamma   90.00
#
_symmetry.space_group_name_H-M   'P 1'
#
loop_
_entity.id
_entity.type
_entity.pdbx_description
1 polymer ?
#
loop_
_entity_poly.entity_id
_entity_poly.type
_entity_poly.pdbx_seq_one_letter_code
_entity_poly.pdbx_strand_id
1 'polypeptide(L)'
;MSLLNRLFGIYEPPKAVELPPICDPVFGDLTWDSQYRWWQGHFTSPSGEEFEITVDAPSDTETHPTEDQKKVFQAVVPRLAELKMLSVRDYLPYFNADGVEGEPYTEAELSVEVVPDDIHIASDLDVTVSWVETPNELLGGHALTARVSPDGEANIGLEG
;
A
#
# COMPACT_ATOMS: atom_id res chain seq x y z
N MET A 1 13.30 33.54 -6.32
CA MET A 1 14.41 33.29 -5.35
C MET A 1 15.03 34.62 -4.93
N SER A 2 15.06 34.88 -3.62
CA SER A 2 15.72 36.05 -3.06
C SER A 2 17.24 35.93 -3.26
N LEU A 3 17.93 37.07 -3.52
CA LEU A 3 19.39 37.14 -3.67
C LEU A 3 20.12 36.62 -2.41
N LEU A 4 19.53 36.79 -1.24
CA LEU A 4 20.02 36.30 0.06
C LEU A 4 20.03 34.78 0.16
N ASN A 5 19.02 34.09 -0.36
CA ASN A 5 18.95 32.61 -0.31
C ASN A 5 20.04 31.96 -1.19
N ARG A 6 20.44 32.61 -2.28
CA ARG A 6 21.57 32.17 -3.11
C ARG A 6 22.93 32.32 -2.40
N LEU A 7 23.09 33.37 -1.60
CA LEU A 7 24.35 33.65 -0.89
C LEU A 7 24.60 32.74 0.30
N PHE A 8 23.54 32.25 0.94
CA PHE A 8 23.64 31.39 2.16
C PHE A 8 23.32 29.91 1.91
N GLY A 9 23.10 29.50 0.65
CA GLY A 9 22.81 28.11 0.33
C GLY A 9 21.52 27.60 0.98
N ILE A 10 20.57 28.49 1.30
CA ILE A 10 19.30 28.12 1.89
C ILE A 10 18.46 27.45 0.79
N TYR A 11 18.30 26.14 0.89
CA TYR A 11 17.38 25.39 0.07
C TYR A 11 15.94 25.75 0.48
N GLU A 12 15.25 26.49 -0.38
CA GLU A 12 13.78 26.59 -0.28
C GLU A 12 13.22 25.34 -0.97
N PRO A 13 12.53 24.44 -0.26
CA PRO A 13 11.85 23.34 -0.91
C PRO A 13 10.86 23.89 -1.93
N PRO A 14 10.69 23.25 -3.09
CA PRO A 14 9.67 23.66 -4.04
C PRO A 14 8.33 23.74 -3.32
N LYS A 15 7.55 24.79 -3.63
CA LYS A 15 6.20 24.91 -3.07
C LYS A 15 5.43 23.65 -3.42
N ALA A 16 4.87 23.00 -2.39
CA ALA A 16 3.94 21.91 -2.57
C ALA A 16 2.83 22.32 -3.56
N VAL A 17 2.59 21.49 -4.54
CA VAL A 17 1.51 21.72 -5.52
C VAL A 17 0.23 21.17 -4.90
N GLU A 18 -0.70 22.05 -4.58
CA GLU A 18 -2.04 21.66 -4.14
C GLU A 18 -2.91 21.36 -5.36
N LEU A 19 -3.50 20.17 -5.40
CA LEU A 19 -4.42 19.74 -6.45
C LEU A 19 -5.82 19.52 -5.85
N PRO A 20 -6.89 19.86 -6.60
CA PRO A 20 -8.24 19.55 -6.15
C PRO A 20 -8.49 18.05 -6.14
N PRO A 21 -9.41 17.56 -5.29
CA PRO A 21 -9.84 16.17 -5.33
C PRO A 21 -10.35 15.78 -6.72
N ILE A 22 -10.13 14.52 -7.08
CA ILE A 22 -10.61 13.95 -8.35
C ILE A 22 -11.51 12.74 -8.07
N CYS A 23 -12.41 12.44 -9.02
CA CYS A 23 -13.15 11.17 -9.04
C CYS A 23 -12.64 10.36 -10.23
N ASP A 24 -11.86 9.33 -9.96
CA ASP A 24 -11.29 8.44 -10.97
C ASP A 24 -12.20 7.22 -11.16
N PRO A 25 -12.46 6.79 -12.41
CA PRO A 25 -13.39 5.68 -12.67
C PRO A 25 -12.89 4.32 -12.15
N VAL A 26 -11.61 4.19 -11.83
CA VAL A 26 -10.99 2.93 -11.35
C VAL A 26 -10.70 3.01 -9.86
N PHE A 27 -10.15 4.12 -9.40
CA PHE A 27 -9.72 4.30 -8.02
C PHE A 27 -10.80 4.95 -7.13
N GLY A 28 -11.86 5.53 -7.70
CA GLY A 28 -12.88 6.26 -6.95
C GLY A 28 -12.47 7.70 -6.61
N ASP A 29 -12.96 8.18 -5.49
CA ASP A 29 -12.66 9.54 -5.02
C ASP A 29 -11.28 9.60 -4.39
N LEU A 30 -10.42 10.46 -4.93
CA LEU A 30 -9.04 10.62 -4.51
C LEU A 30 -8.77 12.06 -4.07
N THR A 31 -7.98 12.21 -3.00
CA THR A 31 -7.43 13.47 -2.50
C THR A 31 -5.92 13.49 -2.66
N TRP A 32 -5.37 14.65 -3.04
CA TRP A 32 -3.93 14.81 -3.24
C TRP A 32 -3.21 15.12 -1.94
N ASP A 33 -2.17 14.33 -1.62
CA ASP A 33 -1.19 14.69 -0.59
C ASP A 33 0.04 15.33 -1.25
N SER A 34 0.18 16.63 -1.04
CA SER A 34 1.26 17.41 -1.64
C SER A 34 2.64 17.17 -0.99
N GLN A 35 2.66 16.64 0.23
CA GLN A 35 3.89 16.31 0.96
C GLN A 35 4.54 15.04 0.39
N TYR A 36 3.74 14.01 0.17
CA TYR A 36 4.20 12.71 -0.33
C TYR A 36 4.09 12.57 -1.83
N ARG A 37 3.29 13.45 -2.47
CA ARG A 37 3.06 13.48 -3.91
C ARG A 37 2.34 12.24 -4.42
N TRP A 38 1.32 11.85 -3.70
CA TRP A 38 0.43 10.77 -4.06
C TRP A 38 -1.04 11.15 -3.92
N TRP A 39 -1.89 10.35 -4.53
CA TRP A 39 -3.33 10.39 -4.35
C TRP A 39 -3.74 9.37 -3.29
N GLN A 40 -4.66 9.76 -2.41
CA GLN A 40 -5.20 8.92 -1.35
C GLN A 40 -6.70 8.77 -1.50
N GLY A 41 -7.23 7.58 -1.22
CA GLY A 41 -8.64 7.27 -1.23
C GLY A 41 -8.96 5.99 -0.47
N HIS A 42 -10.15 5.46 -0.70
CA HIS A 42 -10.62 4.21 -0.13
C HIS A 42 -11.12 3.31 -1.25
N PHE A 43 -10.86 2.03 -1.10
CA PHE A 43 -11.28 1.00 -2.03
C PHE A 43 -11.99 -0.13 -1.29
N THR A 44 -13.18 -0.50 -1.76
CA THR A 44 -13.89 -1.69 -1.30
C THR A 44 -13.68 -2.81 -2.30
N SER A 45 -13.09 -3.91 -1.87
CA SER A 45 -12.84 -5.08 -2.70
C SER A 45 -14.15 -5.78 -3.11
N PRO A 46 -14.15 -6.63 -4.14
CA PRO A 46 -15.31 -7.44 -4.49
C PRO A 46 -15.81 -8.37 -3.38
N SER A 47 -14.95 -8.72 -2.41
CA SER A 47 -15.30 -9.48 -1.21
C SER A 47 -15.89 -8.62 -0.08
N GLY A 48 -15.89 -7.29 -0.24
CA GLY A 48 -16.40 -6.35 0.76
C GLY A 48 -15.35 -5.91 1.79
N GLU A 49 -14.08 -6.23 1.59
CA GLU A 49 -12.98 -5.76 2.41
C GLU A 49 -12.63 -4.31 2.05
N GLU A 50 -12.37 -3.47 3.04
CA GLU A 50 -12.03 -2.07 2.84
C GLU A 50 -10.52 -1.86 3.00
N PHE A 51 -9.91 -1.18 2.03
CA PHE A 51 -8.50 -0.79 2.02
C PHE A 51 -8.39 0.73 1.92
N GLU A 52 -7.36 1.30 2.52
CA GLU A 52 -6.85 2.57 2.02
C GLU A 52 -6.22 2.34 0.65
N ILE A 53 -6.17 3.36 -0.20
CA ILE A 53 -5.49 3.28 -1.48
C ILE A 53 -4.61 4.50 -1.66
N THR A 54 -3.37 4.25 -2.06
CA THR A 54 -2.40 5.28 -2.40
C THR A 54 -1.88 5.07 -3.81
N VAL A 55 -1.82 6.14 -4.61
CA VAL A 55 -1.34 6.12 -5.99
C VAL A 55 -0.27 7.20 -6.17
N ASP A 56 0.96 6.81 -6.38
CA ASP A 56 2.06 7.73 -6.62
C ASP A 56 1.83 8.60 -7.84
N ALA A 57 2.29 9.85 -7.79
CA ALA A 57 2.48 10.64 -8.99
C ALA A 57 3.48 9.96 -9.93
N PRO A 58 3.17 9.78 -11.22
CA PRO A 58 4.05 9.07 -12.14
C PRO A 58 5.38 9.80 -12.39
N SER A 59 5.41 11.13 -12.21
CA SER A 59 6.63 11.95 -12.36
C SER A 59 6.51 13.30 -11.65
N ASP A 60 7.59 14.08 -11.67
CA ASP A 60 7.59 15.44 -11.12
C ASP A 60 6.66 16.42 -11.85
N THR A 61 6.33 16.15 -13.08
CA THR A 61 5.52 17.02 -13.95
C THR A 61 4.13 16.47 -14.24
N GLU A 62 3.92 15.16 -14.07
CA GLU A 62 2.66 14.49 -14.27
C GLU A 62 2.18 13.96 -12.93
N THR A 63 1.04 14.45 -12.47
CA THR A 63 0.56 14.16 -11.12
C THR A 63 -0.65 13.22 -11.11
N HIS A 64 -1.42 13.14 -12.22
CA HIS A 64 -2.61 12.30 -12.29
C HIS A 64 -2.28 10.81 -12.46
N PRO A 65 -3.09 9.90 -11.88
CA PRO A 65 -2.94 8.47 -12.08
C PRO A 65 -2.97 8.11 -13.58
N THR A 66 -2.04 7.26 -14.00
CA THR A 66 -1.92 6.82 -15.40
C THR A 66 -2.80 5.63 -15.73
N GLU A 67 -3.07 5.40 -17.01
CA GLU A 67 -3.79 4.21 -17.47
C GLU A 67 -3.03 2.91 -17.16
N ASP A 68 -1.70 2.95 -17.08
CA ASP A 68 -0.91 1.77 -16.74
C ASP A 68 -0.99 1.46 -15.24
N GLN A 69 -1.00 2.47 -14.36
CA GLN A 69 -1.31 2.27 -12.93
C GLN A 69 -2.71 1.67 -12.72
N LYS A 70 -3.71 2.14 -13.48
CA LYS A 70 -5.06 1.55 -13.43
C LYS A 70 -5.09 0.09 -13.86
N LYS A 71 -4.36 -0.29 -14.92
CA LYS A 71 -4.28 -1.67 -15.41
C LYS A 71 -3.64 -2.61 -14.38
N VAL A 72 -2.50 -2.22 -13.78
CA VAL A 72 -1.84 -3.07 -12.78
C VAL A 72 -2.70 -3.24 -11.55
N PHE A 73 -3.37 -2.19 -11.08
CA PHE A 73 -4.34 -2.27 -9.98
C PHE A 73 -5.49 -3.23 -10.32
N GLN A 74 -6.11 -3.07 -11.49
CA GLN A 74 -7.21 -3.95 -11.92
C GLN A 74 -6.78 -5.41 -12.08
N ALA A 75 -5.51 -5.68 -12.38
CA ALA A 75 -4.96 -7.03 -12.43
C ALA A 75 -4.73 -7.63 -11.02
N VAL A 76 -4.45 -6.81 -10.02
CA VAL A 76 -4.21 -7.25 -8.63
C VAL A 76 -5.52 -7.49 -7.88
N VAL A 77 -6.53 -6.65 -8.07
CA VAL A 77 -7.82 -6.74 -7.33
C VAL A 77 -8.44 -8.14 -7.30
N PRO A 78 -8.53 -8.91 -8.39
CA PRO A 78 -9.07 -10.27 -8.35
C PRO A 78 -8.22 -11.27 -7.53
N ARG A 79 -6.97 -10.92 -7.21
CA ARG A 79 -6.00 -11.76 -6.52
C ARG A 79 -5.86 -11.46 -5.03
N LEU A 80 -6.56 -10.45 -4.50
CA LEU A 80 -6.40 -9.99 -3.11
C LEU A 80 -6.52 -11.15 -2.09
N ALA A 81 -7.52 -12.01 -2.24
CA ALA A 81 -7.68 -13.17 -1.36
C ALA A 81 -6.54 -14.20 -1.50
N GLU A 82 -6.07 -14.45 -2.72
CA GLU A 82 -4.90 -15.31 -2.99
C GLU A 82 -3.64 -14.72 -2.34
N LEU A 83 -3.38 -13.43 -2.55
CA LEU A 83 -2.20 -12.73 -2.01
C LEU A 83 -2.20 -12.74 -0.48
N LYS A 84 -3.35 -12.48 0.15
CA LYS A 84 -3.52 -12.61 1.61
C LYS A 84 -3.12 -13.99 2.11
N MET A 85 -3.65 -15.04 1.48
CA MET A 85 -3.36 -16.41 1.89
C MET A 85 -1.90 -16.81 1.64
N LEU A 86 -1.27 -16.30 0.59
CA LEU A 86 0.18 -16.48 0.37
C LEU A 86 0.98 -15.82 1.48
N SER A 87 0.66 -14.56 1.85
CA SER A 87 1.32 -13.84 2.94
C SER A 87 1.15 -14.56 4.29
N VAL A 88 -0.07 -14.97 4.62
CA VAL A 88 -0.37 -15.75 5.84
C VAL A 88 0.45 -17.04 5.88
N ARG A 89 0.49 -17.81 4.78
CA ARG A 89 1.21 -19.08 4.71
C ARG A 89 2.72 -18.91 4.85
N ASP A 90 3.29 -17.89 4.23
CA ASP A 90 4.73 -17.63 4.27
C ASP A 90 5.19 -17.24 5.67
N TYR A 91 4.36 -16.50 6.41
CA TYR A 91 4.68 -16.03 7.76
C TYR A 91 4.18 -16.93 8.90
N LEU A 92 3.28 -17.87 8.65
CA LEU A 92 2.78 -18.80 9.66
C LEU A 92 3.88 -19.50 10.49
N PRO A 93 5.02 -19.95 9.91
CA PRO A 93 6.10 -20.55 10.67
C PRO A 93 6.75 -19.58 11.68
N TYR A 94 6.78 -18.29 11.36
CA TYR A 94 7.35 -17.26 12.25
C TYR A 94 6.43 -16.98 13.43
N PHE A 95 5.11 -16.96 13.23
CA PHE A 95 4.13 -16.84 14.32
C PHE A 95 4.12 -18.05 15.24
N ASN A 96 4.41 -19.22 14.71
CA ASN A 96 4.45 -20.47 15.48
C ASN A 96 5.86 -20.81 15.97
N ALA A 97 6.86 -19.94 15.73
CA ALA A 97 8.22 -20.12 16.23
C ALA A 97 8.32 -19.90 17.74
N ASP A 98 9.39 -20.40 18.35
CA ASP A 98 9.62 -20.47 19.80
C ASP A 98 9.26 -19.20 20.58
N GLY A 99 8.39 -19.35 21.57
CA GLY A 99 8.08 -18.34 22.58
C GLY A 99 6.63 -17.82 22.58
N VAL A 100 5.80 -18.24 21.66
CA VAL A 100 4.35 -17.95 21.71
C VAL A 100 3.71 -18.90 22.73
N GLU A 101 3.17 -18.37 23.84
CA GLU A 101 2.39 -19.16 24.79
C GLU A 101 1.01 -19.49 24.16
N GLY A 102 0.75 -20.76 23.88
CA GLY A 102 -0.53 -21.22 23.36
C GLY A 102 -0.40 -22.34 22.33
N GLU A 103 -1.53 -22.73 21.76
CA GLU A 103 -1.57 -23.67 20.63
C GLU A 103 -1.11 -22.95 19.36
N PRO A 104 -0.35 -23.61 18.47
CA PRO A 104 0.08 -22.99 17.21
C PRO A 104 -1.10 -22.55 16.34
N TYR A 105 -0.99 -21.39 15.74
CA TYR A 105 -1.97 -20.88 14.76
C TYR A 105 -2.06 -21.80 13.54
N THR A 106 -3.25 -21.96 13.02
CA THR A 106 -3.51 -22.49 11.68
C THR A 106 -3.56 -21.33 10.67
N GLU A 107 -3.41 -21.63 9.36
CA GLU A 107 -3.60 -20.63 8.30
C GLU A 107 -4.97 -19.92 8.40
N ALA A 108 -6.01 -20.69 8.73
CA ALA A 108 -7.38 -20.15 8.85
C ALA A 108 -7.51 -19.18 10.03
N GLU A 109 -6.96 -19.50 11.18
CA GLU A 109 -6.98 -18.63 12.37
C GLU A 109 -6.18 -17.36 12.12
N LEU A 110 -4.94 -17.47 11.62
CA LEU A 110 -4.11 -16.29 11.33
C LEU A 110 -4.76 -15.40 10.26
N SER A 111 -5.42 -15.98 9.25
CA SER A 111 -6.09 -15.20 8.20
C SER A 111 -7.26 -14.35 8.72
N VAL A 112 -7.86 -14.71 9.84
CA VAL A 112 -8.92 -13.92 10.49
C VAL A 112 -8.34 -12.78 11.32
N GLU A 113 -7.16 -12.98 11.92
CA GLU A 113 -6.49 -11.98 12.75
C GLU A 113 -5.85 -10.84 11.93
N VAL A 114 -5.60 -11.03 10.63
CA VAL A 114 -5.07 -9.99 9.77
C VAL A 114 -6.18 -9.35 8.92
N VAL A 115 -6.23 -8.03 8.95
CA VAL A 115 -7.23 -7.22 8.27
C VAL A 115 -6.60 -6.36 7.17
N PRO A 116 -7.37 -5.99 6.14
CA PRO A 116 -6.90 -5.08 5.10
C PRO A 116 -6.37 -3.77 5.69
N ASP A 117 -5.33 -3.23 5.09
CA ASP A 117 -4.74 -1.94 5.45
C ASP A 117 -4.67 -1.04 4.21
N ASP A 118 -3.65 -1.18 3.37
CA ASP A 118 -3.41 -0.31 2.23
C ASP A 118 -3.17 -1.10 0.93
N ILE A 119 -3.48 -0.47 -0.19
CA ILE A 119 -3.04 -0.85 -1.54
C ILE A 119 -2.28 0.34 -2.12
N HIS A 120 -0.97 0.23 -2.21
CA HIS A 120 -0.10 1.24 -2.78
C HIS A 120 0.28 0.90 -4.22
N ILE A 121 0.00 1.83 -5.14
CA ILE A 121 0.37 1.75 -6.56
C ILE A 121 1.53 2.70 -6.81
N ALA A 122 2.71 2.15 -6.94
CA ALA A 122 3.93 2.92 -7.11
C ALA A 122 4.07 3.52 -8.53
N SER A 123 4.95 4.51 -8.66
CA SER A 123 5.23 5.15 -9.94
C SER A 123 5.91 4.22 -10.97
N ASP A 124 6.60 3.17 -10.51
CA ASP A 124 7.22 2.11 -11.33
C ASP A 124 6.25 0.96 -11.67
N LEU A 125 4.96 1.11 -11.30
CA LEU A 125 3.87 0.17 -11.55
C LEU A 125 3.87 -1.07 -10.65
N ASP A 126 4.71 -1.16 -9.64
CA ASP A 126 4.55 -2.16 -8.59
C ASP A 126 3.31 -1.84 -7.75
N VAL A 127 2.61 -2.89 -7.33
CA VAL A 127 1.47 -2.77 -6.43
C VAL A 127 1.79 -3.50 -5.14
N THR A 128 1.84 -2.77 -4.02
CA THR A 128 1.99 -3.37 -2.70
C THR A 128 0.61 -3.43 -2.03
N VAL A 129 0.24 -4.61 -1.56
CA VAL A 129 -0.96 -4.80 -0.73
C VAL A 129 -0.51 -5.15 0.66
N SER A 130 -1.06 -4.47 1.68
CA SER A 130 -0.73 -4.71 3.07
C SER A 130 -1.93 -5.15 3.88
N TRP A 131 -1.65 -5.97 4.89
CA TRP A 131 -2.59 -6.40 5.91
C TRP A 131 -1.93 -6.23 7.29
N VAL A 132 -2.65 -5.61 8.19
CA VAL A 132 -2.22 -5.41 9.57
C VAL A 132 -2.98 -6.33 10.50
N GLU A 133 -2.44 -6.51 11.69
CA GLU A 133 -3.14 -7.28 12.72
C GLU A 133 -4.31 -6.51 13.31
N THR A 134 -5.32 -7.25 13.75
CA THR A 134 -6.26 -6.75 14.73
C THR A 134 -5.54 -6.47 16.07
N PRO A 135 -6.17 -5.77 17.05
CA PRO A 135 -5.50 -5.22 18.25
C PRO A 135 -4.68 -6.19 19.12
N ASN A 136 -4.50 -7.43 18.71
CA ASN A 136 -3.81 -8.48 19.51
C ASN A 136 -2.26 -8.43 19.41
N GLU A 137 -1.69 -7.47 18.68
CA GLU A 137 -0.23 -7.25 18.55
C GLU A 137 0.59 -8.48 18.12
N LEU A 138 0.01 -9.41 17.38
CA LEU A 138 0.67 -10.64 16.90
C LEU A 138 1.85 -10.34 15.97
N LEU A 139 1.72 -9.29 15.16
CA LEU A 139 2.75 -8.84 14.21
C LEU A 139 3.75 -7.87 14.86
N GLY A 140 3.55 -7.49 16.12
CA GLY A 140 4.40 -6.54 16.82
C GLY A 140 4.47 -5.16 16.16
N GLY A 141 3.39 -4.75 15.48
CA GLY A 141 3.30 -3.49 14.74
C GLY A 141 3.79 -3.57 13.29
N HIS A 142 4.12 -4.77 12.79
CA HIS A 142 4.45 -4.99 11.38
C HIS A 142 3.22 -5.27 10.53
N ALA A 143 3.33 -5.09 9.21
CA ALA A 143 2.32 -5.47 8.24
C ALA A 143 2.79 -6.67 7.39
N LEU A 144 1.88 -7.60 7.11
CA LEU A 144 2.10 -8.59 6.05
C LEU A 144 1.93 -7.90 4.70
N THR A 145 2.87 -8.06 3.79
CA THR A 145 2.83 -7.41 2.49
C THR A 145 2.94 -8.40 1.34
N ALA A 146 2.28 -8.07 0.23
CA ALA A 146 2.47 -8.72 -1.06
C ALA A 146 2.77 -7.64 -2.11
N ARG A 147 4.01 -7.59 -2.59
CA ARG A 147 4.41 -6.71 -3.69
C ARG A 147 4.28 -7.45 -5.00
N VAL A 148 3.45 -6.94 -5.89
CA VAL A 148 3.17 -7.52 -7.21
C VAL A 148 3.79 -6.61 -8.28
N SER A 149 4.73 -7.17 -9.03
CA SER A 149 5.38 -6.49 -10.15
C SER A 149 4.45 -6.38 -11.38
N PRO A 150 4.76 -5.51 -12.37
CA PRO A 150 3.93 -5.32 -13.56
C PRO A 150 3.74 -6.57 -14.42
N ASP A 151 4.63 -7.55 -14.33
CA ASP A 151 4.53 -8.86 -14.98
C ASP A 151 3.71 -9.88 -14.18
N GLY A 152 3.23 -9.50 -12.99
CA GLY A 152 2.34 -10.29 -12.15
C GLY A 152 3.03 -11.21 -11.15
N GLU A 153 4.36 -11.16 -11.02
CA GLU A 153 5.09 -11.88 -9.97
C GLU A 153 4.81 -11.25 -8.60
N ALA A 154 4.55 -12.09 -7.61
CA ALA A 154 4.30 -11.66 -6.24
C ALA A 154 5.47 -12.01 -5.33
N ASN A 155 5.97 -11.02 -4.60
CA ASN A 155 6.95 -11.17 -3.53
C ASN A 155 6.26 -10.88 -2.20
N ILE A 156 6.39 -11.82 -1.26
CA ILE A 156 5.79 -11.69 0.06
C ILE A 156 6.82 -11.10 1.02
N GLY A 157 6.36 -10.20 1.89
CA GLY A 157 7.21 -9.48 2.84
C GLY A 157 6.53 -9.23 4.18
N LEU A 158 7.35 -8.78 5.15
CA LEU A 158 6.91 -8.20 6.41
C LEU A 158 7.54 -6.81 6.50
N GLU A 159 6.72 -5.78 6.65
CA GLU A 159 7.16 -4.39 6.74
C GLU A 159 6.75 -3.78 8.08
N GLY A 160 7.64 -2.96 8.67
CA GLY A 160 7.40 -2.26 9.92
C GLY A 160 8.64 -1.60 10.48
#